data_19d7dc7a4bbc1858ec3642f112e1f2d3
#
_entry.id   19d7dc7a4bbc1858ec3642f112e1f2d3
#
_cell.length_a   1.000
_cell.length_b   1.000
_cell.length_c   1.000
_cell.angle_alpha   90.00
_cell.angle_beta   90.00
_cell.angle_gamma   90.00
#
_symmetry.space_group_name_H-M   'P 1'
#
loop_
_entity.id
_entity.type
_entity.pdbx_description
1 polymer ?
#
loop_
_entity_poly.entity_id
_entity_poly.type
_entity_poly.pdbx_seq_one_letter_code
_entity_poly.pdbx_strand_id
1 'polypeptide(L)'
;MLTGILILGCWVFLVVYWNISARSVKPTAEGQDWSGRLARMPIWLGYFLLIVICVYPFGKVVVRRTAVSGWVAVAICALGLLLSIWSRRALGSEWSRDVELKQGHKLVERGPYAFVRHPIYTGHLLMGLGTAIGSGRLVAFAGLALFFVGFWIKLRQEEKLLMRSFPEEYPAYRARIRALVPYVL
;
A
#
# COMPACT_ATOMS: atom_id res chain seq x y z
N MET A 1 -0.28 11.88 -22.69
CA MET A 1 0.14 12.86 -21.67
C MET A 1 -0.85 12.95 -20.51
N LEU A 2 -2.15 13.22 -20.74
CA LEU A 2 -3.15 13.41 -19.66
C LEU A 2 -3.22 12.27 -18.65
N THR A 3 -3.26 11.00 -19.10
CA THR A 3 -3.35 9.84 -18.20
C THR A 3 -2.16 9.71 -17.25
N GLY A 4 -0.94 10.04 -17.68
CA GLY A 4 0.24 10.07 -16.82
C GLY A 4 0.16 11.16 -15.75
N ILE A 5 -0.33 12.34 -16.11
CA ILE A 5 -0.55 13.45 -15.17
C ILE A 5 -1.58 13.07 -14.11
N LEU A 6 -2.67 12.40 -14.49
CA LEU A 6 -3.71 11.93 -13.57
C LEU A 6 -3.17 10.89 -12.59
N ILE A 7 -2.36 9.93 -13.07
CA ILE A 7 -1.71 8.92 -12.21
C ILE A 7 -0.75 9.59 -11.23
N LEU A 8 0.09 10.54 -11.70
CA LEU A 8 0.97 11.31 -10.82
C LEU A 8 0.18 12.10 -9.79
N GLY A 9 -0.94 12.72 -10.19
CA GLY A 9 -1.87 13.41 -9.29
C GLY A 9 -2.38 12.50 -8.16
N CYS A 10 -2.72 11.24 -8.47
CA CYS A 10 -3.12 10.26 -7.46
C CYS A 10 -2.01 10.01 -6.42
N TRP A 11 -0.74 9.89 -6.87
CA TRP A 11 0.39 9.69 -5.97
C TRP A 11 0.67 10.92 -5.10
N VAL A 12 0.64 12.11 -5.69
CA VAL A 12 0.82 13.36 -4.95
C VAL A 12 -0.27 13.53 -3.89
N PHE A 13 -1.53 13.30 -4.29
CA PHE A 13 -2.66 13.35 -3.36
C PHE A 13 -2.49 12.35 -2.20
N LEU A 14 -2.09 11.11 -2.51
CA LEU A 14 -1.82 10.10 -1.49
C LEU A 14 -0.78 10.60 -0.47
N VAL A 15 0.36 11.10 -0.96
CA VAL A 15 1.45 11.58 -0.09
C VAL A 15 0.99 12.73 0.80
N VAL A 16 0.28 13.72 0.24
CA VAL A 16 -0.26 14.85 0.99
C VAL A 16 -1.25 14.36 2.06
N TYR A 17 -2.22 13.55 1.66
CA TYR A 17 -3.22 12.98 2.58
C TYR A 17 -2.57 12.19 3.73
N TRP A 18 -1.53 11.38 3.43
CA TRP A 18 -0.81 10.59 4.44
C TRP A 18 -0.10 11.47 5.46
N ASN A 19 0.58 12.52 5.00
CA ASN A 19 1.27 13.44 5.91
C ASN A 19 0.30 14.24 6.80
N ILE A 20 -0.83 14.67 6.25
CA ILE A 20 -1.87 15.37 7.03
C ILE A 20 -2.48 14.40 8.06
N SER A 21 -2.88 13.21 7.62
CA SER A 21 -3.56 12.22 8.49
C SER A 21 -2.64 11.59 9.54
N ALA A 22 -1.32 11.63 9.36
CA ALA A 22 -0.35 11.14 10.33
C ALA A 22 -0.31 11.98 11.62
N ARG A 23 -0.84 13.20 11.61
CA ARG A 23 -0.86 14.10 12.78
C ARG A 23 -1.88 13.68 13.85
N SER A 24 -2.83 12.81 13.52
CA SER A 24 -3.94 12.39 14.38
C SER A 24 -3.81 10.97 14.93
N VAL A 25 -2.58 10.46 15.10
CA VAL A 25 -2.36 9.10 15.58
C VAL A 25 -1.99 9.08 17.06
N LYS A 26 -2.31 7.95 17.72
CA LYS A 26 -1.93 7.71 19.13
C LYS A 26 -0.40 7.59 19.29
N PRO A 27 0.13 7.86 20.51
CA PRO A 27 1.52 7.57 20.83
C PRO A 27 1.88 6.11 20.61
N THR A 28 3.14 5.83 20.27
CA THR A 28 3.67 4.49 20.12
C THR A 28 3.93 3.88 21.48
N ALA A 29 3.47 2.64 21.72
CA ALA A 29 3.76 1.86 22.93
C ALA A 29 4.99 0.97 22.71
N GLU A 30 5.08 0.31 21.54
CA GLU A 30 6.18 -0.56 21.14
C GLU A 30 6.55 -0.26 19.68
N GLY A 31 7.80 0.03 19.39
CA GLY A 31 8.29 0.39 18.08
C GLY A 31 9.29 -0.59 17.50
N GLN A 32 9.48 -0.52 16.19
CA GLN A 32 10.40 -1.35 15.43
C GLN A 32 11.85 -0.88 15.61
N ASP A 33 12.76 -1.84 15.68
CA ASP A 33 14.20 -1.61 15.70
C ASP A 33 14.77 -1.18 14.32
N TRP A 34 16.11 -0.96 14.27
CA TRP A 34 16.79 -0.53 13.06
C TRP A 34 16.69 -1.56 11.91
N SER A 35 16.72 -2.86 12.21
CA SER A 35 16.63 -3.94 11.23
C SER A 35 15.28 -3.92 10.50
N GLY A 36 14.22 -3.65 11.22
CA GLY A 36 12.89 -3.47 10.66
C GLY A 36 12.77 -2.23 9.76
N ARG A 37 13.54 -1.17 10.02
CA ARG A 37 13.57 0.01 9.14
C ARG A 37 14.25 -0.29 7.81
N LEU A 38 15.33 -1.08 7.80
CA LEU A 38 16.01 -1.52 6.57
C LEU A 38 15.12 -2.40 5.69
N ALA A 39 14.28 -3.25 6.30
CA ALA A 39 13.34 -4.10 5.57
C ALA A 39 12.32 -3.33 4.71
N ARG A 40 12.18 -2.00 4.91
CA ARG A 40 11.32 -1.13 4.11
C ARG A 40 11.99 -0.52 2.88
N MET A 41 13.30 -0.70 2.71
CA MET A 41 14.01 -0.15 1.53
C MET A 41 13.36 -0.55 0.19
N PRO A 42 12.90 -1.81 -0.03
CA PRO A 42 12.22 -2.18 -1.26
C PRO A 42 10.94 -1.36 -1.50
N ILE A 43 10.18 -1.00 -0.44
CA ILE A 43 9.00 -0.14 -0.55
C ILE A 43 9.40 1.23 -1.06
N TRP A 44 10.41 1.85 -0.45
CA TRP A 44 10.86 3.19 -0.85
C TRP A 44 11.44 3.21 -2.26
N LEU A 45 12.22 2.18 -2.63
CA LEU A 45 12.73 2.06 -3.98
C LEU A 45 11.59 1.84 -5.00
N GLY A 46 10.61 1.01 -4.65
CA GLY A 46 9.41 0.82 -5.47
C GLY A 46 8.64 2.13 -5.67
N TYR A 47 8.40 2.90 -4.62
CA TYR A 47 7.78 4.23 -4.72
C TYR A 47 8.59 5.16 -5.64
N PHE A 48 9.89 5.24 -5.42
CA PHE A 48 10.78 6.07 -6.22
C PHE A 48 10.68 5.72 -7.71
N LEU A 49 10.81 4.45 -8.07
CA LEU A 49 10.73 4.00 -9.46
C LEU A 49 9.35 4.29 -10.07
N LEU A 50 8.25 4.02 -9.33
CA LEU A 50 6.89 4.25 -9.83
C LEU A 50 6.58 5.74 -10.01
N ILE A 51 7.06 6.60 -9.12
CA ILE A 51 6.84 8.06 -9.25
C ILE A 51 7.73 8.64 -10.36
N VAL A 52 9.01 8.26 -10.39
CA VAL A 52 9.96 8.76 -11.40
C VAL A 52 9.51 8.40 -12.80
N ILE A 53 8.97 7.18 -13.03
CA ILE A 53 8.50 6.77 -14.35
C ILE A 53 7.29 7.58 -14.85
N CYS A 54 6.52 8.20 -13.94
CA CYS A 54 5.43 9.10 -14.33
C CYS A 54 5.97 10.40 -14.93
N VAL A 55 7.11 10.88 -14.44
CA VAL A 55 7.74 12.15 -14.84
C VAL A 55 8.72 11.92 -15.98
N TYR A 56 9.58 10.93 -15.87
CA TYR A 56 10.62 10.59 -16.82
C TYR A 56 10.45 9.14 -17.29
N PRO A 57 9.68 8.93 -18.38
CA PRO A 57 9.43 7.58 -18.87
C PRO A 57 10.66 7.01 -19.59
N PHE A 58 11.43 6.18 -18.88
CA PHE A 58 12.64 5.52 -19.38
C PHE A 58 12.53 3.99 -19.36
N GLY A 59 13.50 3.30 -19.96
CA GLY A 59 13.55 1.83 -20.01
C GLY A 59 12.73 1.24 -21.16
N LYS A 60 12.86 -0.08 -21.35
CA LYS A 60 12.23 -0.84 -22.44
C LYS A 60 10.71 -0.83 -22.32
N VAL A 61 10.02 -0.53 -23.41
CA VAL A 61 8.56 -0.70 -23.52
C VAL A 61 8.25 -2.20 -23.70
N VAL A 62 7.43 -2.75 -22.85
CA VAL A 62 7.00 -4.17 -22.84
C VAL A 62 5.50 -4.32 -23.07
N VAL A 63 4.73 -3.27 -22.78
CA VAL A 63 3.29 -3.19 -23.09
C VAL A 63 3.04 -1.93 -23.90
N ARG A 64 2.43 -2.12 -25.10
CA ARG A 64 2.10 -0.99 -25.97
C ARG A 64 1.00 -0.14 -25.34
N ARG A 65 1.23 1.15 -25.21
CA ARG A 65 0.23 2.10 -24.71
C ARG A 65 -0.81 2.41 -25.79
N THR A 66 -2.06 2.25 -25.41
CA THR A 66 -3.23 2.68 -26.17
C THR A 66 -4.04 3.69 -25.35
N ALA A 67 -4.98 4.39 -25.96
CA ALA A 67 -5.89 5.26 -25.21
C ALA A 67 -6.67 4.46 -24.14
N VAL A 68 -7.15 3.27 -24.51
CA VAL A 68 -7.90 2.38 -23.61
C VAL A 68 -7.04 1.95 -22.42
N SER A 69 -5.81 1.43 -22.67
CA SER A 69 -4.93 1.01 -21.58
C SER A 69 -4.55 2.17 -20.65
N GLY A 70 -4.44 3.38 -21.19
CA GLY A 70 -4.19 4.59 -20.41
C GLY A 70 -5.33 4.93 -19.44
N TRP A 71 -6.57 4.86 -19.89
CA TRP A 71 -7.74 5.13 -19.02
C TRP A 71 -7.99 3.99 -18.03
N VAL A 72 -7.81 2.75 -18.43
CA VAL A 72 -7.84 1.59 -17.49
C VAL A 72 -6.80 1.75 -16.39
N ALA A 73 -5.60 2.18 -16.74
CA ALA A 73 -4.54 2.45 -15.77
C ALA A 73 -4.92 3.55 -14.76
N VAL A 74 -5.52 4.65 -15.24
CA VAL A 74 -6.04 5.72 -14.35
C VAL A 74 -7.13 5.18 -13.44
N ALA A 75 -8.08 4.40 -13.95
CA ALA A 75 -9.16 3.82 -13.16
C ALA A 75 -8.62 2.90 -12.05
N ILE A 76 -7.68 2.01 -12.38
CA ILE A 76 -7.04 1.11 -11.40
C ILE A 76 -6.29 1.93 -10.34
N CYS A 77 -5.54 2.95 -10.74
CA CYS A 77 -4.81 3.82 -9.81
C CYS A 77 -5.78 4.58 -8.88
N ALA A 78 -6.86 5.13 -9.41
CA ALA A 78 -7.87 5.85 -8.62
C ALA A 78 -8.60 4.91 -7.64
N LEU A 79 -8.97 3.70 -8.07
CA LEU A 79 -9.54 2.68 -7.17
C LEU A 79 -8.59 2.32 -6.03
N GLY A 80 -7.30 2.15 -6.32
CA GLY A 80 -6.27 1.90 -5.31
C GLY A 80 -6.14 3.06 -4.31
N LEU A 81 -6.17 4.30 -4.80
CA LEU A 81 -6.16 5.50 -3.95
C LEU A 81 -7.39 5.55 -3.03
N LEU A 82 -8.59 5.36 -3.58
CA LEU A 82 -9.84 5.35 -2.81
C LEU A 82 -9.84 4.27 -1.74
N LEU A 83 -9.40 3.05 -2.08
CA LEU A 83 -9.27 1.95 -1.13
C LEU A 83 -8.27 2.30 -0.02
N SER A 84 -7.13 2.90 -0.34
CA SER A 84 -6.13 3.32 0.63
C SER A 84 -6.68 4.37 1.61
N ILE A 85 -7.40 5.37 1.09
CA ILE A 85 -8.02 6.43 1.91
C ILE A 85 -9.11 5.84 2.81
N TRP A 86 -9.98 4.99 2.28
CA TRP A 86 -11.04 4.34 3.06
C TRP A 86 -10.43 3.49 4.19
N SER A 87 -9.39 2.72 3.88
CA SER A 87 -8.69 1.88 4.86
C SER A 87 -8.02 2.72 5.94
N ARG A 88 -7.35 3.82 5.56
CA ARG A 88 -6.73 4.74 6.51
C ARG A 88 -7.75 5.38 7.46
N ARG A 89 -8.94 5.76 6.93
CA ARG A 89 -10.03 6.30 7.74
C ARG A 89 -10.62 5.26 8.68
N ALA A 90 -10.76 4.01 8.24
CA ALA A 90 -11.27 2.92 9.07
C ALA A 90 -10.37 2.60 10.26
N LEU A 91 -9.03 2.67 10.10
CA LEU A 91 -8.06 2.55 11.20
C LEU A 91 -8.08 3.74 12.15
N GLY A 92 -8.31 4.95 11.64
CA GLY A 92 -8.31 6.15 12.47
C GLY A 92 -7.01 6.34 13.25
N SER A 93 -7.10 6.47 14.58
CA SER A 93 -5.95 6.65 15.47
C SER A 93 -5.08 5.40 15.69
N GLU A 94 -5.59 4.22 15.34
CA GLU A 94 -4.85 2.95 15.44
C GLU A 94 -3.80 2.79 14.32
N TRP A 95 -3.86 3.63 13.29
CA TRP A 95 -2.90 3.56 12.19
C TRP A 95 -1.47 3.90 12.62
N SER A 96 -0.52 3.16 12.06
CA SER A 96 0.91 3.44 12.18
C SER A 96 1.60 3.40 10.82
N ARG A 97 2.62 4.23 10.64
CA ARG A 97 3.52 4.17 9.47
C ARG A 97 4.47 2.99 9.58
N ASP A 98 4.91 2.72 10.80
CA ASP A 98 5.87 1.68 11.13
C ASP A 98 5.17 0.45 11.69
N VAL A 99 5.91 -0.65 11.84
CA VAL A 99 5.41 -1.84 12.52
C VAL A 99 5.52 -1.58 14.02
N GLU A 100 4.43 -1.11 14.61
CA GLU A 100 4.37 -0.69 16.01
C GLU A 100 2.96 -0.82 16.57
N LEU A 101 2.87 -0.98 17.87
CA LEU A 101 1.62 -0.94 18.62
C LEU A 101 1.40 0.46 19.18
N LYS A 102 0.16 0.91 19.13
CA LYS A 102 -0.29 2.13 19.79
C LYS A 102 -0.73 1.85 21.21
N GLN A 103 -0.68 2.86 22.08
CA GLN A 103 -1.22 2.73 23.45
C GLN A 103 -2.71 2.40 23.40
N GLY A 104 -3.14 1.33 24.09
CA GLY A 104 -4.52 0.84 24.05
C GLY A 104 -4.97 0.43 22.65
N HIS A 105 -4.08 -0.16 21.85
CA HIS A 105 -4.37 -0.62 20.49
C HIS A 105 -5.56 -1.57 20.46
N LYS A 106 -6.45 -1.38 19.45
CA LYS A 106 -7.63 -2.22 19.25
C LYS A 106 -7.55 -2.84 17.87
N LEU A 107 -7.91 -4.11 17.77
CA LEU A 107 -8.02 -4.79 16.46
C LEU A 107 -9.18 -4.21 15.67
N VAL A 108 -8.92 -3.77 14.44
CA VAL A 108 -9.92 -3.18 13.55
C VAL A 108 -10.29 -4.20 12.47
N GLU A 109 -11.53 -4.69 12.51
CA GLU A 109 -12.07 -5.68 11.56
C GLU A 109 -13.20 -5.11 10.69
N ARG A 110 -13.47 -3.80 10.76
CA ARG A 110 -14.57 -3.14 10.07
C ARG A 110 -14.14 -2.45 8.77
N GLY A 111 -15.13 -2.11 7.94
CA GLY A 111 -14.88 -1.45 6.65
C GLY A 111 -14.07 -2.35 5.72
N PRO A 112 -13.01 -1.87 5.04
CA PRO A 112 -12.23 -2.68 4.13
C PRO A 112 -11.48 -3.83 4.83
N TYR A 113 -11.26 -3.76 6.16
CA TYR A 113 -10.67 -4.81 6.97
C TYR A 113 -11.58 -6.03 7.15
N ALA A 114 -12.86 -5.92 6.84
CA ALA A 114 -13.77 -7.07 6.77
C ALA A 114 -13.55 -7.93 5.51
N PHE A 115 -12.84 -7.43 4.50
CA PHE A 115 -12.60 -8.12 3.23
C PHE A 115 -11.16 -8.64 3.09
N VAL A 116 -10.18 -7.84 3.53
CA VAL A 116 -8.76 -8.19 3.56
C VAL A 116 -8.09 -7.60 4.79
N ARG A 117 -7.05 -8.27 5.31
CA ARG A 117 -6.38 -7.81 6.53
C ARG A 117 -5.48 -6.58 6.32
N HIS A 118 -4.96 -6.39 5.08
CA HIS A 118 -4.04 -5.29 4.75
C HIS A 118 -4.55 -4.47 3.56
N PRO A 119 -5.75 -3.88 3.65
CA PRO A 119 -6.37 -3.19 2.52
C PRO A 119 -5.62 -1.92 2.08
N ILE A 120 -4.85 -1.29 2.97
CA ILE A 120 -3.93 -0.20 2.61
C ILE A 120 -2.88 -0.69 1.62
N TYR A 121 -2.26 -1.86 1.85
CA TYR A 121 -1.25 -2.42 0.95
C TYR A 121 -1.86 -2.84 -0.37
N THR A 122 -3.04 -3.44 -0.35
CA THR A 122 -3.81 -3.74 -1.56
C THR A 122 -4.05 -2.48 -2.39
N GLY A 123 -4.48 -1.40 -1.76
CA GLY A 123 -4.70 -0.12 -2.44
C GLY A 123 -3.42 0.45 -3.06
N HIS A 124 -2.30 0.41 -2.34
CA HIS A 124 -1.01 0.87 -2.86
C HIS A 124 -0.51 -0.01 -4.02
N LEU A 125 -0.69 -1.33 -3.94
CA LEU A 125 -0.33 -2.26 -5.02
C LEU A 125 -1.19 -2.03 -6.27
N LEU A 126 -2.48 -1.73 -6.12
CA LEU A 126 -3.35 -1.33 -7.22
C LEU A 126 -2.87 -0.02 -7.87
N MET A 127 -2.48 0.98 -7.08
CA MET A 127 -1.89 2.21 -7.62
C MET A 127 -0.61 1.92 -8.40
N GLY A 128 0.27 1.06 -7.87
CA GLY A 128 1.49 0.62 -8.56
C GLY A 128 1.18 -0.13 -9.86
N LEU A 129 0.18 -1.00 -9.85
CA LEU A 129 -0.28 -1.73 -11.03
C LEU A 129 -0.82 -0.78 -12.11
N GLY A 130 -1.67 0.17 -11.71
CA GLY A 130 -2.16 1.22 -12.62
C GLY A 130 -1.00 2.01 -13.23
N THR A 131 0.00 2.38 -12.43
CA THR A 131 1.20 3.07 -12.92
C THR A 131 2.00 2.20 -13.90
N ALA A 132 2.20 0.92 -13.60
CA ALA A 132 2.95 0.00 -14.46
C ALA A 132 2.26 -0.20 -15.82
N ILE A 133 0.93 -0.41 -15.83
CA ILE A 133 0.12 -0.51 -17.05
C ILE A 133 0.15 0.81 -17.83
N GLY A 134 -0.05 1.94 -17.14
CA GLY A 134 -0.06 3.27 -17.75
C GLY A 134 1.27 3.68 -18.36
N SER A 135 2.40 3.25 -17.80
CA SER A 135 3.73 3.47 -18.36
C SER A 135 4.07 2.48 -19.48
N GLY A 136 3.63 1.23 -19.36
CA GLY A 136 3.95 0.12 -20.27
C GLY A 136 5.42 -0.26 -20.29
N ARG A 137 6.23 0.17 -19.32
CA ARG A 137 7.69 0.00 -19.31
C ARG A 137 8.14 -1.03 -18.28
N LEU A 138 9.16 -1.81 -18.64
CA LEU A 138 9.71 -2.87 -17.77
C LEU A 138 10.11 -2.35 -16.39
N VAL A 139 10.69 -1.15 -16.32
CA VAL A 139 11.12 -0.55 -15.06
C VAL A 139 9.96 -0.28 -14.08
N ALA A 140 8.77 0.03 -14.60
CA ALA A 140 7.60 0.21 -13.75
C ALA A 140 7.08 -1.12 -13.19
N PHE A 141 7.14 -2.19 -13.96
CA PHE A 141 6.83 -3.54 -13.47
C PHE A 141 7.87 -4.03 -12.46
N ALA A 142 9.14 -3.71 -12.66
CA ALA A 142 10.18 -3.98 -11.66
C ALA A 142 9.93 -3.19 -10.35
N GLY A 143 9.55 -1.92 -10.47
CA GLY A 143 9.15 -1.10 -9.32
C GLY A 143 7.94 -1.69 -8.58
N LEU A 144 6.93 -2.17 -9.31
CA LEU A 144 5.76 -2.86 -8.73
C LEU A 144 6.17 -4.15 -8.02
N ALA A 145 7.07 -4.95 -8.59
CA ALA A 145 7.57 -6.18 -7.97
C ALA A 145 8.32 -5.88 -6.66
N LEU A 146 9.20 -4.88 -6.65
CA LEU A 146 9.89 -4.42 -5.43
C LEU A 146 8.89 -3.93 -4.38
N PHE A 147 7.88 -3.20 -4.81
CA PHE A 147 6.80 -2.70 -3.96
C PHE A 147 6.02 -3.85 -3.30
N PHE A 148 5.69 -4.88 -4.09
CA PHE A 148 5.04 -6.08 -3.58
C PHE A 148 5.92 -6.82 -2.56
N VAL A 149 7.20 -7.06 -2.89
CA VAL A 149 8.14 -7.73 -1.97
C VAL A 149 8.27 -6.95 -0.66
N GLY A 150 8.42 -5.63 -0.75
CA GLY A 150 8.54 -4.78 0.43
C GLY A 150 7.28 -4.81 1.32
N PHE A 151 6.09 -4.74 0.72
CA PHE A 151 4.84 -4.87 1.48
C PHE A 151 4.65 -6.27 2.04
N TRP A 152 5.08 -7.31 1.32
CA TRP A 152 5.01 -8.67 1.83
C TRP A 152 5.87 -8.86 3.08
N ILE A 153 7.10 -8.34 3.07
CA ILE A 153 7.98 -8.37 4.25
C ILE A 153 7.33 -7.61 5.41
N LYS A 154 6.85 -6.39 5.15
CA LYS A 154 6.22 -5.54 6.18
C LYS A 154 4.97 -6.20 6.75
N LEU A 155 4.11 -6.76 5.91
CA LEU A 155 2.91 -7.50 6.30
C LEU A 155 3.25 -8.64 7.26
N ARG A 156 4.27 -9.44 6.94
CA ARG A 156 4.72 -10.55 7.81
C ARG A 156 5.18 -10.08 9.18
N GLN A 157 5.85 -8.94 9.23
CA GLN A 157 6.29 -8.34 10.49
C GLN A 157 5.09 -7.83 11.31
N GLU A 158 4.14 -7.15 10.69
CA GLU A 158 2.91 -6.68 11.35
C GLU A 158 2.07 -7.85 11.86
N GLU A 159 1.85 -8.89 11.06
CA GLU A 159 1.10 -10.07 11.50
C GLU A 159 1.77 -10.77 12.69
N LYS A 160 3.12 -10.85 12.70
CA LYS A 160 3.86 -11.41 13.84
C LYS A 160 3.67 -10.59 15.12
N LEU A 161 3.63 -9.27 15.00
CA LEU A 161 3.37 -8.38 16.12
C LEU A 161 1.92 -8.52 16.61
N LEU A 162 0.94 -8.50 15.68
CA LEU A 162 -0.48 -8.64 16.00
C LEU A 162 -0.81 -10.01 16.65
N MET A 163 -0.18 -11.09 16.20
CA MET A 163 -0.32 -12.42 16.81
C MET A 163 0.15 -12.47 18.27
N ARG A 164 1.16 -11.67 18.62
CA ARG A 164 1.65 -11.58 20.01
C ARG A 164 0.75 -10.73 20.88
N SER A 165 0.19 -9.66 20.30
CA SER A 165 -0.56 -8.66 21.04
C SER A 165 -2.04 -9.02 21.20
N PHE A 166 -2.57 -9.82 20.28
CA PHE A 166 -3.96 -10.31 20.27
C PHE A 166 -3.98 -11.82 20.07
N PRO A 167 -3.50 -12.60 21.08
CA PRO A 167 -3.24 -14.03 20.91
C PRO A 167 -4.50 -14.87 20.62
N GLU A 168 -5.67 -14.39 20.98
CA GLU A 168 -6.95 -15.07 20.74
C GLU A 168 -7.70 -14.46 19.56
N GLU A 169 -7.79 -13.13 19.48
CA GLU A 169 -8.60 -12.42 18.50
C GLU A 169 -7.99 -12.47 17.08
N TYR A 170 -6.68 -12.21 16.97
CA TYR A 170 -6.03 -12.12 15.67
C TYR A 170 -5.93 -13.46 14.93
N PRO A 171 -5.65 -14.62 15.55
CA PRO A 171 -5.73 -15.93 14.90
C PRO A 171 -7.13 -16.22 14.33
N ALA A 172 -8.20 -15.92 15.09
CA ALA A 172 -9.58 -16.10 14.64
C ALA A 172 -9.92 -15.20 13.42
N TYR A 173 -9.47 -13.94 13.46
CA TYR A 173 -9.61 -13.00 12.33
C TYR A 173 -8.84 -13.49 11.10
N ARG A 174 -7.59 -13.91 11.28
CA ARG A 174 -6.72 -14.42 10.21
C ARG A 174 -7.26 -15.68 9.55
N ALA A 175 -7.94 -16.55 10.29
CA ALA A 175 -8.56 -17.75 9.75
C ALA A 175 -9.70 -17.43 8.77
N ARG A 176 -10.44 -16.33 9.00
CA ARG A 176 -11.61 -15.91 8.21
C ARG A 176 -11.25 -15.01 7.03
N ILE A 177 -10.27 -14.11 7.20
CA ILE A 177 -9.99 -13.04 6.27
C ILE A 177 -8.58 -13.20 5.67
N ARG A 178 -8.46 -13.05 4.35
CA ARG A 178 -7.17 -13.14 3.62
C ARG A 178 -6.34 -11.86 3.75
N ALA A 179 -5.06 -11.94 3.40
CA ALA A 179 -4.13 -10.81 3.63
C ALA A 179 -4.35 -9.64 2.66
N LEU A 180 -4.25 -9.88 1.35
CA LEU A 180 -4.21 -8.84 0.31
C LEU A 180 -5.34 -8.94 -0.71
N VAL A 181 -5.71 -10.17 -1.10
CA VAL A 181 -6.74 -10.40 -2.12
C VAL A 181 -7.84 -11.26 -1.50
N PRO A 182 -9.11 -10.80 -1.53
CA PRO A 182 -10.21 -11.57 -0.97
C PRO A 182 -10.23 -12.99 -1.53
N TYR A 183 -10.41 -13.97 -0.66
CA TYR A 183 -10.52 -15.42 -0.96
C TYR A 183 -9.24 -16.08 -1.53
N VAL A 184 -8.19 -15.33 -1.88
CA VAL A 184 -7.00 -15.87 -2.55
C VAL A 184 -5.74 -15.76 -1.68
N LEU A 185 -5.32 -14.56 -1.31
CA LEU A 185 -4.02 -14.27 -0.69
C LEU A 185 -4.16 -13.35 0.52
#